data_01cb869cc1dbe4de63379cc439bd67f5
#
_entry.id   01cb869cc1dbe4de63379cc439bd67f5
#
_cell.length_a   1.000
_cell.length_b   1.000
_cell.length_c   1.000
_cell.angle_alpha   90.00
_cell.angle_beta   90.00
_cell.angle_gamma   90.00
#
_symmetry.space_group_name_H-M   'P 1'
#
loop_
_entity.id
_entity.type
_entity.pdbx_description
1 polymer ?
#
loop_
_entity_poly.entity_id
_entity_poly.type
_entity_poly.pdbx_seq_one_letter_code
_entity_poly.pdbx_strand_id
1 'polypeptide(L)'
;MITLIAAIGDNNELGKNNDLIWHLPADLKRFKQVTTGHHIIMGRKTYESIGKPLPNRTTIIITRNKDYKVEGCIITDSLEHAIEIAKNDDNAFVIGGAKIYNKAINLVDELDICEVHRSFDADVFFPKIDKNIWEEIKREAYKSDEKNIYDYSFVKYKRRN
;
A
#
# COMPACT_ATOMS: atom_id res chain seq x y z
N MET A 1 14.52 0.35 5.57
CA MET A 1 13.40 1.31 5.54
C MET A 1 12.11 0.60 5.16
N ILE A 2 11.02 0.97 5.79
CA ILE A 2 9.69 0.42 5.49
C ILE A 2 8.81 1.56 4.99
N THR A 3 8.20 1.39 3.84
CA THR A 3 7.29 2.36 3.23
C THR A 3 5.88 1.77 3.16
N LEU A 4 4.88 2.55 3.55
CA LEU A 4 3.50 2.21 3.35
C LEU A 4 3.07 2.84 2.03
N ILE A 5 2.57 2.04 1.09
CA ILE A 5 2.13 2.51 -0.23
C ILE A 5 0.63 2.27 -0.40
N ALA A 6 -0.09 3.30 -0.83
CA ALA A 6 -1.54 3.23 -1.00
C ALA A 6 -2.03 4.26 -2.02
N ALA A 7 -3.21 4.00 -2.58
CA ALA A 7 -3.95 4.96 -3.38
C ALA A 7 -5.26 5.28 -2.64
N ILE A 8 -5.58 6.55 -2.50
CA ILE A 8 -6.74 7.01 -1.72
C ILE A 8 -7.50 8.11 -2.46
N GLY A 9 -8.82 8.19 -2.25
CA GLY A 9 -9.63 9.30 -2.72
C GLY A 9 -9.56 10.52 -1.80
N ASP A 10 -10.34 11.55 -2.09
CA ASP A 10 -10.32 12.82 -1.35
C ASP A 10 -10.62 12.68 0.14
N ASN A 11 -11.42 11.69 0.53
CA ASN A 11 -11.79 11.41 1.91
C ASN A 11 -11.15 10.12 2.43
N ASN A 12 -9.96 9.79 1.94
CA ASN A 12 -9.21 8.59 2.31
C ASN A 12 -9.89 7.27 1.92
N GLU A 13 -10.76 7.29 0.92
CA GLU A 13 -11.43 6.08 0.43
C GLU A 13 -10.40 5.10 -0.12
N LEU A 14 -10.51 3.83 0.28
CA LEU A 14 -9.65 2.73 -0.19
C LEU A 14 -10.39 1.75 -1.09
N GLY A 15 -11.60 1.37 -0.72
CA GLY A 15 -12.32 0.33 -1.43
C GLY A 15 -13.78 0.24 -1.05
N LYS A 16 -14.51 -0.60 -1.79
CA LYS A 16 -15.92 -0.91 -1.55
C LYS A 16 -16.17 -2.37 -1.93
N ASN A 17 -16.87 -3.12 -1.08
CA ASN A 17 -17.21 -4.52 -1.31
C ASN A 17 -15.99 -5.38 -1.62
N ASN A 18 -14.87 -5.16 -0.90
CA ASN A 18 -13.59 -5.86 -1.05
C ASN A 18 -12.92 -5.67 -2.42
N ASP A 19 -13.25 -4.60 -3.15
CA ASP A 19 -12.69 -4.34 -4.46
C ASP A 19 -12.18 -2.90 -4.58
N LEU A 20 -11.38 -2.64 -5.61
CA LEU A 20 -10.92 -1.29 -5.93
C LEU A 20 -12.07 -0.47 -6.48
N ILE A 21 -12.11 0.82 -6.12
CA ILE A 21 -13.18 1.74 -6.55
C ILE A 21 -12.88 2.29 -7.95
N TRP A 22 -11.59 2.44 -8.27
CA TRP A 22 -11.15 3.08 -9.51
C TRP A 22 -10.11 2.24 -10.24
N HIS A 23 -9.94 2.55 -11.51
CA HIS A 23 -8.86 2.01 -12.33
C HIS A 23 -7.99 3.19 -12.76
N LEU A 24 -6.73 3.20 -12.33
CA LEU A 24 -5.78 4.27 -12.64
C LEU A 24 -4.45 3.65 -13.08
N PRO A 25 -4.26 3.45 -14.40
CA PRO A 25 -3.05 2.80 -14.93
C PRO A 25 -1.74 3.43 -14.47
N ALA A 26 -1.69 4.75 -14.30
CA ALA A 26 -0.50 5.45 -13.81
C ALA A 26 -0.09 4.99 -12.41
N ASP A 27 -1.08 4.75 -11.53
CA ASP A 27 -0.83 4.24 -10.18
C ASP A 27 -0.27 2.82 -10.21
N LEU A 28 -0.86 1.94 -11.02
CA LEU A 28 -0.39 0.56 -11.16
C LEU A 28 1.03 0.50 -11.73
N LYS A 29 1.34 1.34 -12.70
CA LYS A 29 2.67 1.43 -13.28
C LYS A 29 3.71 1.89 -12.25
N ARG A 30 3.38 2.92 -11.48
CA ARG A 30 4.25 3.43 -10.43
C ARG A 30 4.46 2.39 -9.34
N PHE A 31 3.40 1.72 -8.91
CA PHE A 31 3.47 0.65 -7.92
C PHE A 31 4.48 -0.42 -8.35
N LYS A 32 4.37 -0.87 -9.60
CA LYS A 32 5.31 -1.86 -10.16
C LYS A 32 6.73 -1.33 -10.16
N GLN A 33 6.94 -0.10 -10.58
CA GLN A 33 8.28 0.51 -10.65
C GLN A 33 8.96 0.58 -9.29
N VAL A 34 8.23 1.01 -8.25
CA VAL A 34 8.84 1.22 -6.92
C VAL A 34 8.99 -0.07 -6.13
N THR A 35 8.12 -1.07 -6.33
CA THR A 35 8.15 -2.32 -5.55
C THR A 35 9.00 -3.43 -6.16
N THR A 36 9.32 -3.37 -7.45
CA THR A 36 10.12 -4.41 -8.11
C THR A 36 11.50 -4.53 -7.46
N GLY A 37 11.87 -5.77 -7.10
CA GLY A 37 13.13 -6.06 -6.41
C GLY A 37 13.04 -5.98 -4.89
N HIS A 38 11.84 -5.72 -4.35
CA HIS A 38 11.66 -5.50 -2.91
C HIS A 38 10.66 -6.49 -2.30
N HIS A 39 10.62 -6.52 -0.97
CA HIS A 39 9.61 -7.25 -0.21
C HIS A 39 8.32 -6.45 -0.21
N ILE A 40 7.20 -7.14 -0.43
CA ILE A 40 5.86 -6.56 -0.30
C ILE A 40 5.10 -7.32 0.78
N ILE A 41 4.54 -6.58 1.73
CA ILE A 41 3.84 -7.11 2.91
C ILE A 41 2.37 -6.81 2.77
N MET A 42 1.53 -7.83 2.93
CA MET A 42 0.08 -7.68 2.75
C MET A 42 -0.70 -8.66 3.64
N GLY A 43 -1.97 -8.35 3.88
CA GLY A 43 -2.90 -9.28 4.50
C GLY A 43 -3.38 -10.33 3.51
N ARG A 44 -3.92 -11.44 4.03
CA ARG A 44 -4.40 -12.56 3.22
C ARG A 44 -5.46 -12.14 2.18
N LYS A 45 -6.43 -11.32 2.57
CA LYS A 45 -7.50 -10.89 1.64
C LYS A 45 -6.95 -10.07 0.48
N THR A 46 -5.95 -9.24 0.73
CA THR A 46 -5.27 -8.46 -0.32
C THR A 46 -4.56 -9.40 -1.29
N TYR A 47 -3.86 -10.41 -0.76
CA TYR A 47 -3.22 -11.41 -1.62
C TYR A 47 -4.24 -12.15 -2.47
N GLU A 48 -5.35 -12.58 -1.90
CA GLU A 48 -6.40 -13.30 -2.63
C GLU A 48 -7.03 -12.44 -3.72
N SER A 49 -7.12 -11.15 -3.50
CA SER A 49 -7.59 -10.18 -4.51
C SER A 49 -6.60 -10.08 -5.69
N ILE A 50 -5.31 -10.13 -5.43
CA ILE A 50 -4.27 -10.13 -6.47
C ILE A 50 -4.24 -11.49 -7.19
N GLY A 51 -4.40 -12.59 -6.43
CA GLY A 51 -4.58 -13.95 -6.96
C GLY A 51 -3.30 -14.72 -7.25
N LYS A 52 -2.15 -14.08 -7.26
CA LYS A 52 -0.85 -14.73 -7.55
C LYS A 52 0.31 -13.90 -6.99
N PRO A 53 1.49 -14.52 -6.75
CA PRO A 53 2.68 -13.75 -6.40
C PRO A 53 3.03 -12.80 -7.55
N LEU A 54 3.38 -11.56 -7.20
CA LEU A 54 3.81 -10.58 -8.19
C LEU A 54 5.27 -10.86 -8.60
N PRO A 55 5.60 -10.81 -9.90
CA PRO A 55 6.94 -11.15 -10.36
C PRO A 55 8.00 -10.18 -9.82
N ASN A 56 9.19 -10.73 -9.55
CA ASN A 56 10.36 -9.97 -9.10
C ASN A 56 10.19 -9.25 -7.77
N ARG A 57 9.29 -9.76 -6.93
CA ARG A 57 9.06 -9.25 -5.56
C ARG A 57 8.94 -10.41 -4.60
N THR A 58 9.38 -10.22 -3.37
CA THR A 58 9.22 -11.21 -2.31
C THR A 58 7.93 -10.89 -1.56
N THR A 59 6.95 -11.78 -1.65
CA THR A 59 5.62 -11.60 -1.05
C THR A 59 5.58 -12.17 0.36
N ILE A 60 5.20 -11.34 1.33
CA ILE A 60 4.95 -11.76 2.71
C ILE A 60 3.47 -11.55 3.01
N ILE A 61 2.78 -12.64 3.37
CA ILE A 61 1.34 -12.62 3.68
C ILE A 61 1.13 -12.77 5.17
N ILE A 62 0.35 -11.87 5.75
CA ILE A 62 0.00 -11.91 7.18
C ILE A 62 -1.36 -12.58 7.33
N THR A 63 -1.41 -13.67 8.13
CA THR A 63 -2.66 -14.36 8.45
C THR A 63 -2.53 -15.06 9.79
N ARG A 64 -3.64 -15.16 10.53
CA ARG A 64 -3.71 -15.93 11.77
C ARG A 64 -3.89 -17.43 11.52
N ASN A 65 -4.22 -17.80 10.28
CA ASN A 65 -4.39 -19.21 9.91
C ASN A 65 -3.02 -19.87 9.71
N LYS A 66 -2.60 -20.69 10.67
CA LYS A 66 -1.31 -21.37 10.65
C LYS A 66 -1.18 -22.40 9.53
N ASP A 67 -2.28 -22.86 8.98
CA ASP A 67 -2.31 -23.85 7.91
C ASP A 67 -2.30 -23.22 6.53
N TYR A 68 -2.36 -21.87 6.46
CA TYR A 68 -2.35 -21.15 5.19
C TYR A 68 -0.97 -21.22 4.56
N LYS A 69 -0.91 -21.68 3.32
CA LYS A 69 0.32 -21.79 2.56
C LYS A 69 0.08 -21.39 1.12
N VAL A 70 1.02 -20.65 0.55
CA VAL A 70 1.04 -20.30 -0.86
C VAL A 70 2.46 -20.49 -1.38
N GLU A 71 2.61 -21.30 -2.42
CA GLU A 71 3.90 -21.52 -3.04
C GLU A 71 4.51 -20.21 -3.51
N GLY A 72 5.77 -19.99 -3.18
CA GLY A 72 6.47 -18.77 -3.56
C GLY A 72 6.24 -17.57 -2.65
N CYS A 73 5.47 -17.73 -1.58
CA CYS A 73 5.21 -16.66 -0.62
C CYS A 73 5.67 -17.05 0.78
N ILE A 74 5.99 -16.04 1.58
CA ILE A 74 6.32 -16.21 3.00
C ILE A 74 5.04 -15.92 3.79
N ILE A 75 4.69 -16.80 4.73
CA ILE A 75 3.52 -16.65 5.58
C ILE A 75 3.97 -16.26 6.99
N THR A 76 3.33 -15.28 7.58
CA THR A 76 3.59 -14.88 8.97
C THR A 76 2.29 -14.52 9.68
N ASP A 77 2.33 -14.46 10.99
CA ASP A 77 1.15 -14.21 11.82
C ASP A 77 0.99 -12.76 12.29
N SER A 78 2.00 -11.91 12.04
CA SER A 78 1.94 -10.53 12.50
C SER A 78 2.69 -9.58 11.56
N LEU A 79 2.29 -8.31 11.60
CA LEU A 79 2.97 -7.24 10.87
C LEU A 79 4.40 -7.05 11.38
N GLU A 80 4.58 -7.11 12.69
CA GLU A 80 5.89 -6.96 13.33
C GLU A 80 6.87 -8.03 12.85
N HIS A 81 6.41 -9.27 12.76
CA HIS A 81 7.21 -10.38 12.25
C HIS A 81 7.51 -10.21 10.75
N ALA A 82 6.53 -9.74 9.98
CA ALA A 82 6.74 -9.46 8.56
C ALA A 82 7.83 -8.41 8.35
N ILE A 83 7.82 -7.35 9.15
CA ILE A 83 8.84 -6.29 9.10
C ILE A 83 10.22 -6.86 9.45
N GLU A 84 10.29 -7.71 10.45
CA GLU A 84 11.55 -8.38 10.84
C GLU A 84 12.09 -9.25 9.70
N ILE A 85 11.23 -10.00 9.03
CA ILE A 85 11.63 -10.83 7.88
C ILE A 85 12.21 -9.95 6.76
N ALA A 86 11.67 -8.77 6.54
CA ALA A 86 12.05 -7.85 5.47
C ALA A 86 13.19 -6.90 5.84
N LYS A 87 13.77 -7.00 7.03
CA LYS A 87 14.74 -6.00 7.55
C LYS A 87 16.00 -5.80 6.72
N ASN A 88 16.39 -6.80 5.94
CA ASN A 88 17.60 -6.73 5.10
C ASN A 88 17.33 -6.11 3.72
N ASP A 89 16.08 -5.79 3.42
CA ASP A 89 15.72 -5.07 2.21
C ASP A 89 15.97 -3.58 2.43
N ASP A 90 16.55 -2.92 1.44
CA ASP A 90 16.77 -1.46 1.49
C ASP A 90 15.46 -0.72 1.70
N ASN A 91 14.39 -1.22 1.10
CA ASN A 91 13.06 -0.64 1.26
C ASN A 91 11.99 -1.72 1.04
N ALA A 92 11.29 -2.09 2.11
CA ALA A 92 10.14 -2.98 2.01
C ALA A 92 8.84 -2.15 1.99
N PHE A 93 7.79 -2.69 1.38
CA PHE A 93 6.53 -1.99 1.18
C PHE A 93 5.36 -2.71 1.84
N VAL A 94 4.55 -1.97 2.58
CA VAL A 94 3.28 -2.46 3.12
C VAL A 94 2.18 -2.01 2.16
N ILE A 95 1.45 -2.98 1.58
CA ILE A 95 0.50 -2.69 0.48
C ILE A 95 -0.97 -2.91 0.84
N GLY A 96 -1.29 -3.21 2.11
CA GLY A 96 -2.68 -3.27 2.59
C GLY A 96 -3.08 -4.63 3.14
N GLY A 97 -4.32 -4.86 3.46
CA GLY A 97 -5.43 -3.87 3.36
C GLY A 97 -5.58 -2.91 4.55
N ALA A 98 -6.81 -2.43 4.75
CA ALA A 98 -7.10 -1.37 5.70
C ALA A 98 -6.64 -1.68 7.13
N LYS A 99 -6.87 -2.89 7.62
CA LYS A 99 -6.44 -3.27 8.97
C LYS A 99 -4.93 -3.24 9.10
N ILE A 100 -4.22 -3.66 8.06
CA ILE A 100 -2.76 -3.62 8.03
C ILE A 100 -2.28 -2.17 7.98
N TYR A 101 -2.90 -1.32 7.16
CA TYR A 101 -2.56 0.11 7.09
C TYR A 101 -2.73 0.80 8.43
N ASN A 102 -3.82 0.51 9.17
CA ASN A 102 -4.08 1.12 10.48
C ASN A 102 -2.98 0.81 11.50
N LYS A 103 -2.43 -0.39 11.46
CA LYS A 103 -1.29 -0.76 12.31
C LYS A 103 0.03 -0.21 11.77
N ALA A 104 0.24 -0.36 10.48
CA ALA A 104 1.51 -0.03 9.81
C ALA A 104 1.85 1.46 9.90
N ILE A 105 0.84 2.34 9.87
CA ILE A 105 1.09 3.78 9.90
C ILE A 105 1.83 4.21 11.17
N ASN A 106 1.76 3.43 12.23
CA ASN A 106 2.49 3.70 13.47
C ASN A 106 3.90 3.12 13.48
N LEU A 107 4.26 2.30 12.50
CA LEU A 107 5.51 1.53 12.48
C LEU A 107 6.43 1.87 11.29
N VAL A 108 5.90 2.43 10.21
CA VAL A 108 6.66 2.66 8.97
C VAL A 108 7.43 3.97 9.02
N ASP A 109 8.43 4.08 8.14
CA ASP A 109 9.32 5.23 8.06
C ASP A 109 8.82 6.29 7.09
N GLU A 110 8.18 5.85 6.00
CA GLU A 110 7.66 6.73 4.95
C GLU A 110 6.29 6.28 4.48
N LEU A 111 5.54 7.24 3.92
CA LEU A 111 4.29 6.98 3.19
C LEU A 111 4.47 7.38 1.73
N ASP A 112 4.02 6.54 0.83
CA ASP A 112 3.99 6.80 -0.61
C ASP A 112 2.55 6.70 -1.06
N ILE A 113 1.89 7.83 -1.25
CA ILE A 113 0.45 7.93 -1.43
C ILE A 113 0.11 8.45 -2.83
N CYS A 114 -0.76 7.73 -3.54
CA CYS A 114 -1.41 8.24 -4.72
C CYS A 114 -2.74 8.85 -4.30
N GLU A 115 -2.86 10.17 -4.39
CA GLU A 115 -4.13 10.86 -4.14
C GLU A 115 -4.90 10.90 -5.45
N VAL A 116 -6.07 10.28 -5.47
CA VAL A 116 -7.01 10.37 -6.60
C VAL A 116 -7.96 11.51 -6.27
N HIS A 117 -7.95 12.58 -7.07
CA HIS A 117 -8.64 13.82 -6.74
C HIS A 117 -10.13 13.77 -7.04
N ARG A 118 -10.82 12.89 -6.32
CA ARG A 118 -12.26 12.72 -6.36
C ARG A 118 -12.75 12.02 -5.10
N SER A 119 -13.98 12.31 -4.69
CA SER A 119 -14.66 11.57 -3.62
C SER A 119 -15.38 10.37 -4.20
N PHE A 120 -15.35 9.25 -3.48
CA PHE A 120 -15.96 7.99 -3.89
C PHE A 120 -16.86 7.44 -2.79
N ASP A 121 -17.88 6.68 -3.17
CA ASP A 121 -18.63 5.87 -2.24
C ASP A 121 -17.77 4.68 -1.82
N ALA A 122 -17.50 4.55 -0.53
CA ALA A 122 -16.56 3.56 -0.01
C ALA A 122 -17.01 3.00 1.32
N ASP A 123 -16.59 1.79 1.65
CA ASP A 123 -16.81 1.17 2.96
C ASP A 123 -15.49 0.93 3.73
N VAL A 124 -14.35 1.19 3.09
CA VAL A 124 -13.03 0.99 3.69
C VAL A 124 -12.19 2.24 3.45
N PHE A 125 -11.51 2.71 4.50
CA PHE A 125 -10.78 3.97 4.49
C PHE A 125 -9.36 3.81 5.00
N PHE A 126 -8.46 4.61 4.43
CA PHE A 126 -7.10 4.76 4.89
C PHE A 126 -7.09 5.59 6.18
N PRO A 127 -6.20 5.30 7.15
CA PRO A 127 -6.12 6.11 8.37
C PRO A 127 -5.73 7.55 8.07
N LYS A 128 -6.16 8.47 8.95
CA LYS A 128 -5.82 9.88 8.82
C LYS A 128 -4.30 10.07 8.85
N ILE A 129 -3.78 10.85 7.92
CA ILE A 129 -2.36 11.23 7.90
C ILE A 129 -2.19 12.46 8.80
N ASP A 130 -1.67 12.25 10.00
CA ASP A 130 -1.47 13.31 10.99
C ASP A 130 -0.25 14.15 10.61
N LYS A 131 -0.45 15.41 10.30
CA LYS A 131 0.60 16.33 9.87
C LYS A 131 1.60 16.68 11.01
N ASN A 132 1.24 16.40 12.25
CA ASN A 132 2.17 16.52 13.37
C ASN A 132 3.19 15.38 13.41
N ILE A 133 2.85 14.24 12.78
CA ILE A 133 3.71 13.06 12.71
C ILE A 133 4.41 12.98 11.35
N TRP A 134 3.72 13.33 10.29
CA TRP A 134 4.17 13.16 8.91
C TRP A 134 4.43 14.49 8.22
N GLU A 135 5.61 14.61 7.60
CA GLU A 135 5.99 15.75 6.78
C GLU A 135 5.90 15.38 5.30
N GLU A 136 5.17 16.16 4.53
CA GLU A 136 5.13 16.00 3.08
C GLU A 136 6.48 16.48 2.51
N ILE A 137 7.21 15.59 1.84
CA ILE A 137 8.53 15.88 1.30
C ILE A 137 8.56 15.96 -0.23
N LYS A 138 7.53 15.44 -0.90
CA LYS A 138 7.45 15.49 -2.36
C LYS A 138 6.00 15.40 -2.81
N ARG A 139 5.65 16.15 -3.84
CA ARG A 139 4.32 16.10 -4.45
C ARG A 139 4.46 16.33 -5.96
N GLU A 140 3.91 15.39 -6.74
CA GLU A 140 3.85 15.48 -8.20
C GLU A 140 2.40 15.35 -8.63
N ALA A 141 1.84 16.43 -9.18
CA ALA A 141 0.44 16.47 -9.61
C ALA A 141 0.32 16.22 -11.11
N TYR A 142 -0.68 15.44 -11.50
CA TYR A 142 -0.95 15.07 -12.88
C TYR A 142 -2.42 15.30 -13.20
N LYS A 143 -2.71 15.76 -14.40
CA LYS A 143 -4.07 15.89 -14.91
C LYS A 143 -4.55 14.58 -15.51
N SER A 144 -5.87 14.37 -15.47
CA SER A 144 -6.49 13.26 -16.16
C SER A 144 -6.16 13.26 -17.65
N ASP A 145 -6.13 12.07 -18.23
CA ASP A 145 -5.89 11.87 -19.66
C ASP A 145 -6.77 10.72 -20.18
N GLU A 146 -6.54 10.28 -21.42
CA GLU A 146 -7.35 9.23 -22.05
C GLU A 146 -7.31 7.91 -21.27
N LYS A 147 -6.18 7.60 -20.62
CA LYS A 147 -5.99 6.35 -19.87
C LYS A 147 -6.31 6.52 -18.39
N ASN A 148 -6.05 7.70 -17.82
CA ASN A 148 -6.24 8.01 -16.41
C ASN A 148 -7.35 9.05 -16.28
N ILE A 149 -8.57 8.59 -16.01
CA ILE A 149 -9.77 9.43 -16.06
C ILE A 149 -9.94 10.41 -14.91
N TYR A 150 -9.06 10.34 -13.90
CA TYR A 150 -9.08 11.27 -12.75
C TYR A 150 -7.77 12.04 -12.68
N ASP A 151 -7.82 13.27 -12.17
CA ASP A 151 -6.62 13.97 -11.74
C ASP A 151 -6.05 13.23 -10.53
N TYR A 152 -4.73 13.17 -10.41
CA TYR A 152 -4.08 12.46 -9.32
C TYR A 152 -2.74 13.10 -8.97
N SER A 153 -2.25 12.79 -7.77
CA SER A 153 -0.92 13.23 -7.33
C SER A 153 -0.19 12.10 -6.64
N PHE A 154 1.11 12.01 -6.85
CA PHE A 154 1.97 11.13 -6.07
C PHE A 154 2.61 11.96 -4.96
N VAL A 155 2.37 11.58 -3.71
CA VAL A 155 2.78 12.33 -2.53
C VAL A 155 3.61 11.44 -1.62
N LYS A 156 4.77 11.92 -1.22
CA LYS A 156 5.63 11.21 -0.29
C LYS A 156 5.69 11.95 1.05
N TYR A 157 5.56 11.20 2.11
CA TYR A 157 5.66 11.71 3.48
C TYR A 157 6.80 11.00 4.22
N LYS A 158 7.50 11.75 5.05
CA LYS A 158 8.51 11.23 5.94
C LYS A 158 8.08 11.46 7.38
N ARG A 159 8.37 10.50 8.27
CA ARG A 159 8.08 10.66 9.71
C ARG A 159 8.94 11.78 10.26
N ARG A 160 8.32 12.69 11.03
CA ARG A 160 9.03 13.76 11.72
C ARG A 160 9.87 13.17 12.86
N ASN A 161 11.02 13.76 13.08
CA ASN A 161 11.90 13.38 14.19
C ASN A 161 11.42 13.98 15.51
#